data_6448bda57623cee9b751f536d0d6a385
#
_entry.id   6448bda57623cee9b751f536d0d6a385
#
_cell.length_a   1.000
_cell.length_b   1.000
_cell.length_c   1.000
_cell.angle_alpha   90.00
_cell.angle_beta   90.00
_cell.angle_gamma   90.00
#
_symmetry.space_group_name_H-M   'P 1'
#
loop_
_entity.id
_entity.type
_entity.pdbx_description
1 polymer ?
#
loop_
_entity_poly.entity_id
_entity_poly.type
_entity_poly.pdbx_seq_one_letter_code
_entity_poly.pdbx_strand_id
1 'polypeptide(L)'
;SIDALDSGDLKDMELVTSLAVDKSEGSSQLVATVQLLNRDKALDRQYAESYYNLTAEGINLPAAVGELYRYGARQLNFSHASILLLSEQTADCQHWLDYALRSPELRPTIYPVVCQDNAGRLLAAEVEKISQTYLLNNILEPLGSGRPGVTAITLQSFVEDLLQPGIEPVLPWV
;
A
#
# COMPACT_ATOMS: atom_id res chain seq x y z
N SER A 1 12.07 -24.24 -20.60
CA SER A 1 11.64 -23.25 -21.56
C SER A 1 10.85 -22.18 -20.81
N ILE A 2 11.55 -21.12 -20.38
CA ILE A 2 11.02 -19.99 -19.58
C ILE A 2 10.56 -18.83 -20.51
N ASP A 3 10.42 -19.09 -21.79
CA ASP A 3 10.26 -18.07 -22.82
C ASP A 3 8.82 -17.79 -23.26
N ALA A 4 7.83 -18.09 -22.42
CA ALA A 4 6.44 -17.82 -22.77
C ALA A 4 5.63 -17.21 -21.62
N LEU A 5 6.17 -16.22 -20.92
CA LEU A 5 5.34 -15.18 -20.36
C LEU A 5 5.03 -14.24 -21.52
N ASP A 6 3.91 -14.51 -22.13
CA ASP A 6 3.40 -13.80 -23.28
C ASP A 6 3.42 -12.28 -22.98
N SER A 7 4.03 -11.50 -23.85
CA SER A 7 4.08 -10.03 -23.75
C SER A 7 2.67 -9.39 -23.71
N GLY A 8 1.62 -10.16 -24.00
CA GLY A 8 0.22 -9.83 -23.80
C GLY A 8 -0.18 -9.76 -22.34
N ASP A 9 0.28 -10.68 -21.48
CA ASP A 9 -0.09 -10.75 -20.06
C ASP A 9 0.46 -9.55 -19.26
N LEU A 10 1.63 -9.05 -19.63
CA LEU A 10 2.23 -7.87 -18.98
C LEU A 10 1.52 -6.55 -19.33
N LYS A 11 0.86 -6.46 -20.50
CA LYS A 11 0.12 -5.28 -20.92
C LYS A 11 -1.21 -5.11 -20.18
N ASP A 12 -1.76 -6.22 -19.65
CA ASP A 12 -3.03 -6.25 -18.92
C ASP A 12 -2.86 -6.13 -17.41
N MET A 13 -1.64 -6.01 -16.91
CA MET A 13 -1.34 -5.81 -15.50
C MET A 13 -1.21 -4.34 -15.13
N GLU A 14 -1.84 -3.94 -14.02
CA GLU A 14 -1.68 -2.63 -13.39
C GLU A 14 -0.81 -2.74 -12.16
N LEU A 15 0.26 -1.93 -12.11
CA LEU A 15 1.19 -1.93 -10.99
C LEU A 15 0.62 -1.13 -9.82
N VAL A 16 0.39 -1.82 -8.72
CA VAL A 16 0.06 -1.21 -7.43
C VAL A 16 1.34 -0.69 -6.78
N THR A 17 1.38 0.58 -6.42
CA THR A 17 2.50 1.21 -5.71
C THR A 17 2.27 1.28 -4.22
N SER A 18 1.02 1.46 -3.81
CA SER A 18 0.62 1.62 -2.40
C SER A 18 -0.79 1.09 -2.18
N LEU A 19 -1.03 0.59 -0.96
CA LEU A 19 -2.34 0.20 -0.47
C LEU A 19 -2.67 1.04 0.77
N ALA A 20 -3.80 1.71 0.77
CA ALA A 20 -4.33 2.44 1.92
C ALA A 20 -5.56 1.72 2.50
N VAL A 21 -5.68 1.73 3.82
CA VAL A 21 -6.78 1.11 4.55
C VAL A 21 -7.42 2.12 5.47
N ASP A 22 -8.72 2.31 5.28
CA ASP A 22 -9.56 3.18 6.10
C ASP A 22 -10.78 2.44 6.64
N LYS A 23 -11.42 3.04 7.61
CA LYS A 23 -12.75 2.63 8.05
C LYS A 23 -13.80 3.47 7.33
N SER A 24 -14.86 2.82 6.84
CA SER A 24 -15.96 3.53 6.18
C SER A 24 -16.72 4.41 7.18
N GLU A 25 -17.05 5.63 6.76
CA GLU A 25 -17.84 6.53 7.59
C GLU A 25 -19.25 5.95 7.83
N GLY A 26 -19.67 5.90 9.10
CA GLY A 26 -21.01 5.46 9.49
C GLY A 26 -21.28 3.95 9.34
N SER A 27 -20.26 3.15 9.05
CA SER A 27 -20.39 1.69 8.99
C SER A 27 -19.20 0.99 9.63
N SER A 28 -19.30 -0.34 9.81
CA SER A 28 -18.18 -1.17 10.27
C SER A 28 -17.31 -1.70 9.13
N GLN A 29 -17.57 -1.28 7.89
CA GLN A 29 -16.83 -1.74 6.73
C GLN A 29 -15.44 -1.08 6.64
N LEU A 30 -14.52 -1.76 5.97
CA LEU A 30 -13.22 -1.22 5.61
C LEU A 30 -13.21 -0.72 4.17
N VAL A 31 -12.40 0.30 3.93
CA VAL A 31 -12.15 0.87 2.61
C VAL A 31 -10.70 0.59 2.23
N ALA A 32 -10.50 -0.08 1.10
CA ALA A 32 -9.18 -0.28 0.51
C ALA A 32 -9.02 0.66 -0.68
N THR A 33 -7.92 1.41 -0.70
CA THR A 33 -7.55 2.28 -1.82
C THR A 33 -6.19 1.85 -2.33
N VAL A 34 -6.07 1.51 -3.61
CA VAL A 34 -4.79 1.24 -4.26
C VAL A 34 -4.39 2.41 -5.13
N GLN A 35 -3.12 2.77 -5.07
CA GLN A 35 -2.50 3.68 -6.02
C GLN A 35 -1.85 2.89 -7.14
N LEU A 36 -2.14 3.25 -8.35
CA LEU A 36 -1.72 2.57 -9.56
C LEU A 36 -0.87 3.47 -10.44
N LEU A 37 0.16 2.91 -11.05
CA LEU A 37 0.97 3.59 -12.05
C LEU A 37 0.30 3.48 -13.42
N ASN A 38 0.04 4.64 -14.04
CA ASN A 38 -0.48 4.69 -15.40
C ASN A 38 0.66 4.51 -16.41
N ARG A 39 0.80 3.28 -16.94
CA ARG A 39 1.86 2.93 -17.90
C ARG A 39 1.74 3.63 -19.24
N ASP A 40 0.54 3.93 -19.70
CA ASP A 40 0.31 4.54 -21.01
C ASP A 40 0.86 5.97 -21.06
N LYS A 41 0.83 6.67 -19.92
CA LYS A 41 1.41 8.01 -19.77
C LYS A 41 2.90 7.98 -19.38
N ALA A 42 3.36 6.93 -18.71
CA ALA A 42 4.76 6.78 -18.31
C ALA A 42 5.70 6.51 -19.50
N LEU A 43 5.18 6.04 -20.64
CA LEU A 43 5.92 5.84 -21.89
C LEU A 43 6.17 7.14 -22.66
N ASP A 44 5.42 8.19 -22.38
CA ASP A 44 5.63 9.51 -22.95
C ASP A 44 6.58 10.31 -22.07
N ARG A 45 7.82 10.46 -22.52
CA ARG A 45 8.90 11.17 -21.80
C ARG A 45 8.59 12.63 -21.47
N GLN A 46 7.48 13.18 -21.97
CA GLN A 46 7.02 14.54 -21.69
C GLN A 46 6.15 14.63 -20.42
N TYR A 47 5.64 13.51 -19.91
CA TYR A 47 4.80 13.49 -18.73
C TYR A 47 5.52 12.87 -17.56
N ALA A 48 5.50 13.54 -16.41
CA ALA A 48 5.86 12.94 -15.13
C ALA A 48 5.01 11.66 -14.91
N GLU A 49 5.56 10.67 -14.23
CA GLU A 49 4.86 9.47 -13.85
C GLU A 49 3.44 9.82 -13.37
N SER A 50 2.45 9.27 -14.01
CA SER A 50 1.04 9.54 -13.71
C SER A 50 0.47 8.40 -12.89
N TYR A 51 -0.08 8.73 -11.73
CA TYR A 51 -0.74 7.79 -10.83
C TYR A 51 -2.23 8.03 -10.80
N TYR A 52 -2.99 7.00 -10.48
CA TYR A 52 -4.42 7.10 -10.20
C TYR A 52 -4.82 6.10 -9.12
N ASN A 53 -5.95 6.33 -8.46
CA ASN A 53 -6.41 5.52 -7.35
C ASN A 53 -7.70 4.77 -7.70
N LEU A 54 -7.80 3.53 -7.20
CA LEU A 54 -9.05 2.77 -7.16
C LEU A 54 -9.41 2.51 -5.70
N THR A 55 -10.69 2.62 -5.39
CA THR A 55 -11.22 2.44 -4.03
C THR A 55 -12.39 1.47 -4.03
N ALA A 56 -12.44 0.58 -3.04
CA ALA A 56 -13.55 -0.34 -2.81
C ALA A 56 -13.77 -0.59 -1.32
N GLU A 57 -14.98 -1.00 -0.96
CA GLU A 57 -15.37 -1.32 0.40
C GLU A 57 -15.63 -2.81 0.59
N GLY A 58 -15.46 -3.29 1.81
CA GLY A 58 -15.77 -4.65 2.20
C GLY A 58 -15.88 -4.82 3.71
N ILE A 59 -16.44 -5.92 4.14
CA ILE A 59 -16.62 -6.25 5.58
C ILE A 59 -15.29 -6.45 6.30
N ASN A 60 -14.25 -6.77 5.55
CA ASN A 60 -12.86 -6.91 6.00
C ASN A 60 -11.92 -6.54 4.84
N LEU A 61 -10.62 -6.52 5.10
CA LEU A 61 -9.65 -6.13 4.10
C LEU A 61 -9.58 -7.12 2.90
N PRO A 62 -9.61 -8.45 3.08
CA PRO A 62 -9.69 -9.36 1.94
C PRO A 62 -10.91 -9.11 1.03
N ALA A 63 -12.07 -8.82 1.62
CA ALA A 63 -13.29 -8.53 0.86
C ALA A 63 -13.17 -7.20 0.09
N ALA A 64 -12.64 -6.16 0.72
CA ALA A 64 -12.42 -4.86 0.08
C ALA A 64 -11.44 -4.96 -1.09
N VAL A 65 -10.31 -5.65 -0.90
CA VAL A 65 -9.34 -5.89 -1.97
C VAL A 65 -9.93 -6.77 -3.08
N GLY A 66 -10.73 -7.79 -2.71
CA GLY A 66 -11.46 -8.61 -3.69
C GLY A 66 -12.38 -7.79 -4.59
N GLU A 67 -13.04 -6.77 -4.04
CA GLU A 67 -13.85 -5.84 -4.84
C GLU A 67 -13.00 -4.97 -5.77
N LEU A 68 -11.78 -4.58 -5.38
CA LEU A 68 -10.84 -3.88 -6.27
C LEU A 68 -10.51 -4.71 -7.52
N TYR A 69 -10.32 -6.02 -7.38
CA TYR A 69 -10.12 -6.94 -8.51
C TYR A 69 -11.34 -7.03 -9.44
N ARG A 70 -12.53 -6.90 -8.88
CA ARG A 70 -13.77 -6.94 -9.68
C ARG A 70 -14.00 -5.67 -10.49
N TYR A 71 -13.62 -4.51 -9.94
CA TYR A 71 -13.80 -3.22 -10.61
C TYR A 71 -12.66 -2.87 -11.57
N GLY A 72 -11.49 -3.44 -11.36
CA GLY A 72 -10.35 -3.24 -12.23
C GLY A 72 -10.57 -3.90 -13.60
N ALA A 73 -10.40 -3.13 -14.68
CA ALA A 73 -10.42 -3.68 -16.03
C ALA A 73 -9.18 -4.54 -16.32
N ARG A 74 -8.17 -4.46 -15.48
CA ARG A 74 -6.88 -5.15 -15.58
C ARG A 74 -6.54 -5.85 -14.27
N GLN A 75 -5.66 -6.83 -14.33
CA GLN A 75 -5.19 -7.54 -13.15
C GLN A 75 -4.27 -6.63 -12.32
N LEU A 76 -4.56 -6.49 -11.01
CA LEU A 76 -3.72 -5.76 -10.08
C LEU A 76 -2.46 -6.55 -9.75
N ASN A 77 -1.31 -5.91 -9.78
CA ASN A 77 -0.03 -6.49 -9.40
C ASN A 77 0.59 -5.74 -8.23
N PHE A 78 0.64 -6.39 -7.07
CA PHE A 78 1.17 -5.84 -5.82
C PHE A 78 2.67 -6.09 -5.62
N SER A 79 3.37 -6.71 -6.58
CA SER A 79 4.78 -7.07 -6.42
C SER A 79 5.71 -5.88 -6.22
N HIS A 80 5.29 -4.69 -6.59
CA HIS A 80 6.02 -3.44 -6.40
C HIS A 80 5.41 -2.51 -5.34
N ALA A 81 4.35 -2.95 -4.66
CA ALA A 81 3.77 -2.17 -3.56
C ALA A 81 4.79 -2.02 -2.43
N SER A 82 5.11 -0.78 -2.10
CA SER A 82 6.13 -0.45 -1.11
C SER A 82 5.56 0.08 0.21
N ILE A 83 4.34 0.61 0.20
CA ILE A 83 3.71 1.21 1.37
C ILE A 83 2.33 0.60 1.61
N LEU A 84 2.09 0.22 2.87
CA LEU A 84 0.78 -0.09 3.42
C LEU A 84 0.41 1.05 4.37
N LEU A 85 -0.43 1.97 3.91
CA LEU A 85 -0.85 3.13 4.65
C LEU A 85 -2.13 2.82 5.44
N LEU A 86 -2.08 2.97 6.75
CA LEU A 86 -3.15 2.66 7.67
C LEU A 86 -3.68 3.96 8.31
N SER A 87 -4.98 4.21 8.25
CA SER A 87 -5.54 5.27 9.09
C SER A 87 -5.45 4.88 10.56
N GLU A 88 -5.48 5.86 11.46
CA GLU A 88 -5.44 5.61 12.91
C GLU A 88 -6.49 4.58 13.35
N GLN A 89 -7.69 4.64 12.76
CA GLN A 89 -8.79 3.72 13.07
C GLN A 89 -8.55 2.27 12.63
N THR A 90 -7.64 2.05 11.68
CA THR A 90 -7.31 0.74 11.12
C THR A 90 -5.90 0.27 11.44
N ALA A 91 -5.15 1.03 12.21
CA ALA A 91 -3.75 0.73 12.55
C ALA A 91 -3.61 -0.46 13.51
N ASP A 92 -4.67 -0.85 14.17
CA ASP A 92 -4.72 -2.02 15.03
C ASP A 92 -4.55 -3.31 14.19
N CYS A 93 -3.70 -4.20 14.69
CA CYS A 93 -3.28 -5.43 13.99
C CYS A 93 -4.44 -6.32 13.52
N GLN A 94 -5.58 -6.32 14.22
CA GLN A 94 -6.73 -7.11 13.85
C GLN A 94 -7.35 -6.71 12.49
N HIS A 95 -7.13 -5.48 12.02
CA HIS A 95 -7.71 -4.99 10.78
C HIS A 95 -6.87 -5.32 9.54
N TRP A 96 -5.57 -5.43 9.67
CA TRP A 96 -4.66 -5.53 8.51
C TRP A 96 -3.64 -6.66 8.56
N LEU A 97 -3.18 -7.06 9.75
CA LEU A 97 -2.02 -7.95 9.89
C LEU A 97 -2.29 -9.36 9.33
N ASP A 98 -3.46 -9.92 9.62
CA ASP A 98 -3.83 -11.26 9.12
C ASP A 98 -3.86 -11.28 7.57
N TYR A 99 -4.44 -10.26 6.97
CA TYR A 99 -4.41 -10.11 5.51
C TYR A 99 -2.99 -9.99 4.97
N ALA A 100 -2.16 -9.14 5.58
CA ALA A 100 -0.79 -8.93 5.15
C ALA A 100 0.06 -10.19 5.22
N LEU A 101 -0.16 -11.03 6.25
CA LEU A 101 0.56 -12.30 6.43
C LEU A 101 0.08 -13.41 5.50
N ARG A 102 -1.20 -13.44 5.18
CA ARG A 102 -1.80 -14.49 4.34
C ARG A 102 -1.81 -14.17 2.87
N SER A 103 -1.73 -12.90 2.52
CA SER A 103 -1.72 -12.48 1.13
C SER A 103 -0.37 -12.80 0.47
N PRO A 104 -0.34 -13.72 -0.52
CA PRO A 104 0.89 -14.01 -1.24
C PRO A 104 1.33 -12.83 -2.13
N GLU A 105 0.46 -11.84 -2.29
CA GLU A 105 0.66 -10.69 -3.17
C GLU A 105 1.48 -9.59 -2.50
N LEU A 106 1.33 -9.42 -1.18
CA LEU A 106 2.08 -8.42 -0.42
C LEU A 106 3.47 -8.95 -0.06
N ARG A 107 4.47 -8.17 -0.39
CA ARG A 107 5.87 -8.53 -0.09
C ARG A 107 6.17 -8.29 1.40
N PRO A 108 7.01 -9.15 2.01
CA PRO A 108 7.49 -8.93 3.39
C PRO A 108 8.25 -7.62 3.59
N THR A 109 8.73 -7.02 2.49
CA THR A 109 9.47 -5.77 2.46
C THR A 109 8.59 -4.52 2.38
N ILE A 110 7.26 -4.67 2.32
CA ILE A 110 6.33 -3.53 2.38
C ILE A 110 6.47 -2.80 3.73
N TYR A 111 6.31 -1.48 3.72
CA TYR A 111 6.38 -0.64 4.92
C TYR A 111 4.98 -0.29 5.42
N PRO A 112 4.52 -0.85 6.55
CA PRO A 112 3.31 -0.38 7.21
C PRO A 112 3.57 0.97 7.89
N VAL A 113 2.71 1.95 7.59
CA VAL A 113 2.79 3.32 8.07
C VAL A 113 1.41 3.80 8.52
N VAL A 114 1.32 4.48 9.64
CA VAL A 114 0.06 5.03 10.17
C VAL A 114 -0.06 6.51 9.82
N CYS A 115 -1.25 6.96 9.44
CA CYS A 115 -1.56 8.38 9.29
C CYS A 115 -2.75 8.78 10.19
N GLN A 116 -2.76 10.03 10.63
CA GLN A 116 -3.81 10.55 11.52
C GLN A 116 -5.15 10.69 10.83
N ASP A 117 -5.13 11.04 9.56
CA ASP A 117 -6.32 11.27 8.75
C ASP A 117 -6.68 10.04 7.89
N ASN A 118 -7.57 10.25 6.94
CA ASN A 118 -7.98 9.25 5.97
C ASN A 118 -6.80 8.90 5.04
N ALA A 119 -6.39 7.64 5.06
CA ALA A 119 -5.25 7.13 4.29
C ALA A 119 -5.47 7.24 2.77
N GLY A 120 -6.67 6.95 2.31
CA GLY A 120 -7.04 7.10 0.91
C GLY A 120 -6.98 8.54 0.43
N ARG A 121 -7.41 9.51 1.26
CA ARG A 121 -7.28 10.94 0.96
C ARG A 121 -5.82 11.39 0.90
N LEU A 122 -4.99 10.86 1.79
CA LEU A 122 -3.55 11.16 1.75
C LEU A 122 -2.93 10.68 0.44
N LEU A 123 -3.23 9.47 -0.01
CA LEU A 123 -2.80 8.98 -1.32
C LEU A 123 -3.34 9.85 -2.48
N ALA A 124 -4.59 10.30 -2.40
CA ALA A 124 -5.21 11.12 -3.45
C ALA A 124 -4.57 12.52 -3.53
N ALA A 125 -4.28 13.15 -2.39
CA ALA A 125 -3.63 14.47 -2.34
C ALA A 125 -2.23 14.44 -3.00
N GLU A 126 -1.60 13.29 -2.97
CA GLU A 126 -0.25 13.08 -3.47
C GLU A 126 -0.20 12.64 -4.94
N VAL A 127 -1.34 12.24 -5.53
CA VAL A 127 -1.42 11.85 -6.96
C VAL A 127 -0.98 12.97 -7.91
N GLU A 128 -1.15 14.23 -7.52
CA GLU A 128 -0.71 15.36 -8.34
C GLU A 128 0.79 15.67 -8.24
N LYS A 129 1.47 15.17 -7.22
CA LYS A 129 2.84 15.60 -6.89
C LYS A 129 3.84 14.49 -6.61
N ILE A 130 3.42 13.22 -6.44
CA ILE A 130 4.31 12.24 -5.83
C ILE A 130 4.50 11.00 -6.66
N SER A 131 5.73 10.83 -7.09
CA SER A 131 6.28 9.54 -7.48
C SER A 131 6.47 8.64 -6.24
N GLN A 132 6.48 7.33 -6.44
CA GLN A 132 6.87 6.34 -5.42
C GLN A 132 8.20 6.73 -4.74
N THR A 133 9.09 7.35 -5.47
CA THR A 133 10.36 7.90 -5.00
C THR A 133 10.16 9.00 -3.96
N TYR A 134 9.15 9.83 -4.09
CA TYR A 134 8.88 10.90 -3.12
C TYR A 134 8.33 10.35 -1.80
N LEU A 135 7.40 9.40 -1.84
CA LEU A 135 6.92 8.72 -0.64
C LEU A 135 8.07 8.02 0.09
N LEU A 136 8.92 7.33 -0.66
CA LEU A 136 10.12 6.69 -0.11
C LEU A 136 11.08 7.73 0.46
N ASN A 137 11.38 8.79 -0.26
CA ASN A 137 12.39 9.76 0.13
C ASN A 137 11.91 10.78 1.18
N ASN A 138 10.63 11.11 1.18
CA ASN A 138 10.13 12.15 2.09
C ASN A 138 9.38 11.60 3.32
N ILE A 139 8.90 10.36 3.24
CA ILE A 139 8.23 9.71 4.37
C ILE A 139 9.14 8.69 5.03
N LEU A 140 9.78 7.81 4.24
CA LEU A 140 10.59 6.72 4.78
C LEU A 140 12.04 7.12 5.07
N GLU A 141 12.69 7.96 4.24
CA GLU A 141 14.04 8.46 4.53
C GLU A 141 14.10 9.39 5.75
N PRO A 142 13.20 10.38 5.91
CA PRO A 142 13.16 11.17 7.14
C PRO A 142 12.88 10.33 8.39
N LEU A 143 12.14 9.24 8.26
CA LEU A 143 11.90 8.29 9.34
C LEU A 143 13.16 7.50 9.70
N GLY A 144 14.03 7.21 8.70
CA GLY A 144 15.32 6.55 8.89
C GLY A 144 16.47 7.48 9.31
N SER A 145 16.37 8.80 9.06
CA SER A 145 17.47 9.77 9.20
C SER A 145 17.59 10.46 10.55
N GLY A 146 17.19 9.81 11.64
CA GLY A 146 17.57 10.23 12.98
C GLY A 146 16.62 11.21 13.68
N ARG A 147 15.35 11.27 13.32
CA ARG A 147 14.34 11.85 14.22
C ARG A 147 14.14 10.89 15.40
N PRO A 148 14.29 11.35 16.64
CA PRO A 148 14.09 10.49 17.80
C PRO A 148 12.67 9.91 17.82
N GLY A 149 12.56 8.58 17.83
CA GLY A 149 11.31 7.86 18.09
C GLY A 149 10.55 7.31 16.90
N VAL A 150 11.00 7.54 15.67
CA VAL A 150 10.28 7.02 14.49
C VAL A 150 11.25 6.34 13.53
N THR A 151 11.18 5.04 13.42
CA THR A 151 12.00 4.24 12.49
C THR A 151 11.07 3.52 11.53
N ALA A 152 11.34 3.63 10.23
CA ALA A 152 10.67 2.82 9.23
C ALA A 152 10.95 1.34 9.50
N ILE A 153 9.91 0.52 9.54
CA ILE A 153 9.98 -0.91 9.79
C ILE A 153 9.25 -1.66 8.67
N THR A 154 9.87 -2.68 8.11
CA THR A 154 9.21 -3.54 7.14
C THR A 154 8.18 -4.45 7.83
N LEU A 155 7.21 -4.95 7.05
CA LEU A 155 6.27 -5.94 7.56
C LEU A 155 6.98 -7.14 8.20
N GLN A 156 8.03 -7.65 7.57
CA GLN A 156 8.81 -8.76 8.10
C GLN A 156 9.42 -8.43 9.47
N SER A 157 10.10 -7.30 9.59
CA SER A 157 10.71 -6.88 10.86
C SER A 157 9.67 -6.63 11.94
N PHE A 158 8.52 -6.05 11.59
CA PHE A 158 7.41 -5.86 12.51
C PHE A 158 6.89 -7.20 13.07
N VAL A 159 6.72 -8.20 12.24
CA VAL A 159 6.28 -9.54 12.65
C VAL A 159 7.34 -10.24 13.51
N GLU A 160 8.60 -10.13 13.13
CA GLU A 160 9.71 -10.69 13.92
C GLU A 160 9.74 -10.09 15.34
N ASP A 161 9.54 -8.77 15.45
CA ASP A 161 9.49 -8.09 16.75
C ASP A 161 8.25 -8.50 17.56
N LEU A 162 7.08 -8.65 16.93
CA LEU A 162 5.88 -9.15 17.61
C LEU A 162 6.05 -10.54 18.22
N LEU A 163 6.85 -11.40 17.60
CA LEU A 163 7.11 -12.77 18.07
C LEU A 163 8.17 -12.84 19.17
N GLN A 164 8.90 -11.75 19.44
CA GLN A 164 9.91 -11.70 20.48
C GLN A 164 9.27 -11.30 21.82
N PRO A 165 9.50 -12.08 22.90
CA PRO A 165 9.00 -11.71 24.23
C PRO A 165 9.54 -10.36 24.69
N GLY A 166 8.65 -9.49 25.16
CA GLY A 166 9.03 -8.20 25.73
C GLY A 166 9.28 -7.08 24.71
N ILE A 167 9.08 -7.33 23.42
CA ILE A 167 9.13 -6.30 22.38
C ILE A 167 7.70 -5.96 21.93
N GLU A 168 7.35 -4.68 21.99
CA GLU A 168 6.14 -4.14 21.41
C GLU A 168 6.54 -3.26 20.21
N PRO A 169 6.44 -3.78 18.97
CA PRO A 169 6.80 -2.99 17.80
C PRO A 169 5.81 -1.84 17.61
N VAL A 170 6.33 -0.68 17.22
CA VAL A 170 5.57 0.53 16.95
C VAL A 170 5.67 0.87 15.48
N LEU A 171 4.53 1.14 14.85
CA LEU A 171 4.48 1.62 13.47
C LEU A 171 4.81 3.11 13.39
N PRO A 172 5.56 3.53 12.35
CA PRO A 172 5.82 4.95 12.12
C PRO A 172 4.52 5.69 11.74
N TRP A 173 4.45 6.95 12.13
CA TRP A 173 3.35 7.87 11.84
C TRP A 173 3.77 8.95 10.85
N VAL A 174 2.85 9.31 9.98
CA VAL A 174 2.98 10.41 9.02
C VAL A 174 1.81 11.37 9.08
#